data_e93eebedf7dbeddf48299239127dfc6c
#
_entry.id   e93eebedf7dbeddf48299239127dfc6c
#
_cell.length_a   1.000
_cell.length_b   1.000
_cell.length_c   1.000
_cell.angle_alpha   90.00
_cell.angle_beta   90.00
_cell.angle_gamma   90.00
#
_symmetry.space_group_name_H-M   'P 1'
#
loop_
_entity.id
_entity.type
_entity.pdbx_description
1 polymer ?
#
loop_
_entity_poly.entity_id
_entity_poly.type
_entity_poly.pdbx_seq_one_letter_code
_entity_poly.pdbx_strand_id
1 'polypeptide(L)'
;MKNYEYKKMRLTKNQKIVLDLLYKSNEPLKAYTILDETKKEGIKAPTQVYRALDKLIEIGKVHKIKSKNSYIACNHSECNSEKSTSFLICKDCDFVIELEKNNFSSYFSKLGKEFNFKPSDHNLEIYGSCNSCNN
;
A
#
# COMPACT_ATOMS: atom_id res chain seq x y z
N MET A 1 16.91 -7.60 -5.15
CA MET A 1 16.57 -7.69 -3.73
C MET A 1 15.10 -7.93 -3.46
N LYS A 2 14.21 -7.23 -4.12
CA LYS A 2 12.76 -7.42 -3.94
C LYS A 2 12.26 -8.80 -4.38
N ASN A 3 12.94 -9.43 -5.32
CA ASN A 3 12.60 -10.79 -5.78
C ASN A 3 12.89 -11.89 -4.76
N TYR A 4 13.67 -11.58 -3.74
CA TYR A 4 14.09 -12.57 -2.75
C TYR A 4 12.97 -12.95 -1.78
N GLU A 5 12.13 -12.02 -1.48
CA GLU A 5 11.02 -12.23 -0.54
C GLU A 5 9.88 -13.05 -1.14
N TYR A 6 9.69 -12.96 -2.45
CA TYR A 6 8.65 -13.72 -3.13
C TYR A 6 8.84 -15.23 -3.01
N LYS A 7 10.08 -15.68 -3.02
CA LYS A 7 10.39 -17.12 -2.95
C LYS A 7 10.07 -17.73 -1.60
N LYS A 8 10.09 -16.92 -0.54
CA LYS A 8 9.76 -17.38 0.81
C LYS A 8 8.26 -17.44 1.08
N MET A 9 7.48 -16.67 0.32
CA MET A 9 6.06 -16.47 0.58
C MET A 9 5.21 -17.12 -0.51
N ARG A 10 5.15 -18.29 -0.70
CA ARG A 10 4.28 -19.04 -1.65
C ARG A 10 3.11 -18.23 -2.23
N LEU A 11 3.42 -17.21 -3.01
CA LEU A 11 2.39 -16.42 -3.69
C LEU A 11 1.83 -17.20 -4.88
N THR A 12 0.54 -17.06 -5.13
CA THR A 12 -0.07 -17.61 -6.34
C THR A 12 0.45 -16.85 -7.56
N LYS A 13 0.20 -17.41 -8.74
CA LYS A 13 0.56 -16.76 -10.01
C LYS A 13 -0.08 -15.36 -10.11
N ASN A 14 -1.36 -15.24 -9.82
CA ASN A 14 -2.06 -13.95 -9.89
C ASN A 14 -1.52 -12.95 -8.88
N GLN A 15 -1.22 -13.39 -7.67
CA GLN A 15 -0.63 -12.53 -6.65
C GLN A 15 0.74 -11.98 -7.09
N LYS A 16 1.58 -12.82 -7.68
CA LYS A 16 2.88 -12.40 -8.21
C LYS A 16 2.74 -11.37 -9.32
N ILE A 17 1.82 -11.61 -10.25
CA ILE A 17 1.58 -10.72 -11.38
C ILE A 17 1.16 -9.33 -10.88
N VAL A 18 0.19 -9.27 -9.98
CA VAL A 18 -0.31 -8.02 -9.42
C VAL A 18 0.78 -7.29 -8.64
N LEU A 19 1.49 -8.01 -7.78
CA LEU A 19 2.55 -7.41 -6.96
C LEU A 19 3.70 -6.86 -7.82
N ASP A 20 4.13 -7.61 -8.84
CA ASP A 20 5.18 -7.16 -9.77
C ASP A 20 4.77 -5.89 -10.49
N LEU A 21 3.53 -5.81 -10.94
CA LEU A 21 3.02 -4.60 -11.59
C LEU A 21 3.08 -3.39 -10.64
N LEU A 22 2.66 -3.57 -9.39
CA LEU A 22 2.69 -2.49 -8.41
C LEU A 22 4.11 -2.05 -8.06
N TYR A 23 5.06 -2.98 -8.02
CA TYR A 23 6.47 -2.61 -7.80
C TYR A 23 7.06 -1.82 -8.96
N LYS A 24 6.63 -2.10 -10.18
CA LYS A 24 7.10 -1.37 -11.37
C LYS A 24 6.46 0.00 -11.50
N SER A 25 5.29 0.18 -10.92
CA SER A 25 4.58 1.45 -10.98
C SER A 25 5.18 2.44 -9.97
N ASN A 26 5.39 3.67 -10.42
CA ASN A 26 5.86 4.75 -9.55
C ASN A 26 4.71 5.49 -8.86
N GLU A 27 3.49 5.11 -9.17
CA GLU A 27 2.29 5.74 -8.64
C GLU A 27 1.26 4.69 -8.23
N PRO A 28 0.34 5.02 -7.33
CA PRO A 28 -0.72 4.10 -6.97
C PRO A 28 -1.61 3.76 -8.17
N LEU A 29 -2.07 2.52 -8.24
CA LEU A 29 -2.92 2.05 -9.32
C LEU A 29 -4.30 1.65 -8.80
N LYS A 30 -5.33 1.99 -9.57
CA LYS A 30 -6.68 1.53 -9.29
C LYS A 30 -6.87 0.09 -9.76
N ALA A 31 -7.83 -0.61 -9.17
CA ALA A 31 -8.06 -2.01 -9.50
C ALA A 31 -8.35 -2.24 -10.99
N TYR A 32 -9.12 -1.35 -11.63
CA TYR A 32 -9.41 -1.50 -13.04
C TYR A 32 -8.16 -1.29 -13.93
N THR A 33 -7.24 -0.42 -13.50
CA THR A 33 -5.96 -0.24 -14.20
C THR A 33 -5.12 -1.51 -14.06
N ILE A 34 -5.09 -2.09 -12.88
CA ILE A 34 -4.38 -3.35 -12.64
C ILE A 34 -4.96 -4.45 -13.53
N LEU A 35 -6.29 -4.56 -13.60
CA LEU A 35 -6.95 -5.53 -14.46
C LEU A 35 -6.55 -5.34 -15.93
N ASP A 36 -6.61 -4.10 -16.41
CA ASP A 36 -6.28 -3.77 -17.79
C ASP A 36 -4.84 -4.13 -18.14
N GLU A 37 -3.91 -3.79 -17.24
CA GLU A 37 -2.48 -4.06 -17.43
C GLU A 37 -2.12 -5.55 -17.32
N THR A 38 -2.93 -6.35 -16.61
CA THR A 38 -2.63 -7.77 -16.38
C THR A 38 -3.40 -8.72 -17.27
N LYS A 39 -4.24 -8.22 -18.16
CA LYS A 39 -4.99 -9.06 -19.13
C LYS A 39 -4.09 -9.93 -19.97
N LYS A 40 -2.95 -9.42 -20.38
CA LYS A 40 -1.97 -10.16 -21.20
C LYS A 40 -1.39 -11.37 -20.46
N GLU A 41 -1.43 -11.34 -19.14
CA GLU A 41 -0.85 -12.39 -18.31
C GLU A 41 -1.88 -13.37 -17.77
N GLY A 42 -3.14 -13.24 -18.22
CA GLY A 42 -4.19 -14.21 -17.92
C GLY A 42 -5.17 -13.80 -16.85
N ILE A 43 -5.06 -12.62 -16.27
CA ILE A 43 -6.04 -12.11 -15.33
C ILE A 43 -7.13 -11.40 -16.13
N LYS A 44 -8.33 -11.99 -16.14
CA LYS A 44 -9.42 -11.54 -17.03
C LYS A 44 -10.63 -10.97 -16.30
N ALA A 45 -10.73 -11.17 -15.00
CA ALA A 45 -11.91 -10.78 -14.24
C ALA A 45 -11.54 -9.88 -13.06
N PRO A 46 -12.36 -8.86 -12.72
CA PRO A 46 -12.11 -8.00 -11.57
C PRO A 46 -11.95 -8.78 -10.26
N THR A 47 -12.72 -9.84 -10.07
CA THR A 47 -12.64 -10.67 -8.87
C THR A 47 -11.26 -11.28 -8.67
N GLN A 48 -10.57 -11.63 -9.74
CA GLN A 48 -9.20 -12.16 -9.66
C GLN A 48 -8.23 -11.10 -9.13
N VAL A 49 -8.41 -9.84 -9.58
CA VAL A 49 -7.59 -8.72 -9.09
C VAL A 49 -7.86 -8.46 -7.61
N TYR A 50 -9.12 -8.35 -7.21
CA TYR A 50 -9.48 -8.07 -5.82
C TYR A 50 -9.02 -9.16 -4.86
N ARG A 51 -9.15 -10.43 -5.25
CA ARG A 51 -8.67 -11.55 -4.44
C ARG A 51 -7.15 -11.50 -4.24
N ALA A 52 -6.43 -11.18 -5.30
CA ALA A 52 -4.97 -11.04 -5.22
C ALA A 52 -4.60 -9.86 -4.31
N LEU A 53 -5.24 -8.70 -4.48
CA LEU A 53 -4.99 -7.52 -3.68
C LEU A 53 -5.31 -7.76 -2.20
N ASP A 54 -6.45 -8.37 -1.90
CA ASP A 54 -6.86 -8.64 -0.52
C ASP A 54 -5.83 -9.51 0.20
N LYS A 55 -5.33 -10.53 -0.47
CA LYS A 55 -4.30 -11.39 0.12
C LYS A 55 -2.97 -10.65 0.30
N LEU A 56 -2.57 -9.85 -0.68
CA LEU A 56 -1.34 -9.08 -0.60
C LEU A 56 -1.40 -8.02 0.51
N ILE A 57 -2.57 -7.43 0.73
CA ILE A 57 -2.79 -6.50 1.85
C ILE A 57 -2.71 -7.26 3.18
N GLU A 58 -3.35 -8.41 3.26
CA GLU A 58 -3.33 -9.24 4.47
C GLU A 58 -1.90 -9.58 4.92
N ILE A 59 -1.02 -9.89 3.98
CA ILE A 59 0.37 -10.24 4.28
C ILE A 59 1.31 -9.02 4.31
N GLY A 60 0.78 -7.80 4.15
CA GLY A 60 1.55 -6.57 4.28
C GLY A 60 2.41 -6.19 3.08
N LYS A 61 2.18 -6.79 1.93
CA LYS A 61 2.97 -6.49 0.71
C LYS A 61 2.37 -5.39 -0.14
N VAL A 62 1.10 -5.10 0.04
CA VAL A 62 0.38 -4.04 -0.66
C VAL A 62 -0.40 -3.22 0.35
N HIS A 63 -0.49 -1.93 0.12
CA HIS A 63 -1.31 -1.02 0.91
C HIS A 63 -2.36 -0.37 0.04
N LYS A 64 -3.53 -0.15 0.60
CA LYS A 64 -4.59 0.60 -0.08
C LYS A 64 -4.57 2.05 0.39
N ILE A 65 -4.58 2.97 -0.54
CA ILE A 65 -4.74 4.40 -0.26
C ILE A 65 -6.23 4.71 -0.41
N LYS A 66 -6.92 4.82 0.72
CA LYS A 66 -8.38 4.89 0.76
C LYS A 66 -8.95 6.10 0.03
N SER A 67 -8.35 7.28 0.21
CA SER A 67 -8.82 8.51 -0.43
C SER A 67 -8.72 8.48 -1.95
N LYS A 68 -7.80 7.68 -2.48
CA LYS A 68 -7.56 7.55 -3.91
C LYS A 68 -8.17 6.27 -4.49
N ASN A 69 -8.71 5.40 -3.64
CA ASN A 69 -9.18 4.07 -4.03
C ASN A 69 -8.14 3.35 -4.90
N SER A 70 -6.89 3.42 -4.49
CA SER A 70 -5.75 2.93 -5.24
C SER A 70 -4.85 2.08 -4.37
N TYR A 71 -3.94 1.34 -5.01
CA TYR A 71 -3.08 0.37 -4.34
C TYR A 71 -1.63 0.64 -4.67
N ILE A 72 -0.77 0.44 -3.69
CA ILE A 72 0.67 0.66 -3.82
C ILE A 72 1.41 -0.51 -3.15
N ALA A 73 2.52 -0.93 -3.76
CA ALA A 73 3.37 -1.95 -3.16
C ALA A 73 4.12 -1.37 -1.97
N CYS A 74 4.25 -2.14 -0.90
CA CYS A 74 5.01 -1.74 0.28
C CYS A 74 6.49 -1.65 -0.06
N ASN A 75 7.12 -0.54 0.31
CA ASN A 75 8.56 -0.33 0.09
C ASN A 75 9.41 -0.60 1.33
N HIS A 76 8.78 -0.93 2.45
CA HIS A 76 9.50 -1.16 3.70
C HIS A 76 9.76 -2.66 3.91
N SER A 77 10.97 -2.99 4.34
CA SER A 77 11.36 -4.37 4.60
C SER A 77 10.59 -4.99 5.76
N GLU A 78 10.06 -4.15 6.65
CA GLU A 78 9.34 -4.58 7.85
C GLU A 78 7.81 -4.57 7.70
N CYS A 79 7.30 -4.38 6.51
CA CYS A 79 5.87 -4.46 6.25
C CYS A 79 5.42 -5.93 6.32
N ASN A 80 5.07 -6.33 7.51
CA ASN A 80 4.42 -7.60 7.76
C ASN A 80 2.90 -7.37 7.74
N SER A 81 2.12 -8.27 8.26
CA SER A 81 0.65 -8.19 8.30
C SER A 81 0.09 -7.03 9.14
N GLU A 82 0.84 -5.95 9.29
CA GLU A 82 0.39 -4.81 10.07
C GLU A 82 -0.64 -3.99 9.30
N LYS A 83 -1.70 -3.64 10.00
CA LYS A 83 -2.84 -2.92 9.41
C LYS A 83 -2.66 -1.41 9.39
N SER A 84 -1.63 -0.89 10.07
CA SER A 84 -1.39 0.55 10.14
C SER A 84 -0.68 1.05 8.90
N THR A 85 -1.20 2.12 8.31
CA THR A 85 -0.61 2.79 7.15
C THR A 85 -0.56 4.29 7.36
N SER A 86 0.50 4.92 6.85
CA SER A 86 0.70 6.37 6.94
C SER A 86 1.32 6.86 5.64
N PHE A 87 0.69 7.85 5.01
CA PHE A 87 1.12 8.36 3.72
C PHE A 87 1.12 9.88 3.68
N LEU A 88 2.09 10.44 2.95
CA LEU A 88 2.03 11.82 2.45
C LEU A 88 1.58 11.75 0.99
N ILE A 89 0.55 12.50 0.65
CA ILE A 89 -0.06 12.44 -0.69
C ILE A 89 -0.08 13.85 -1.29
N CYS A 90 0.55 13.99 -2.47
CA CYS A 90 0.48 15.25 -3.21
C CYS A 90 -0.86 15.37 -3.91
N LYS A 91 -1.59 16.47 -3.66
CA LYS A 91 -2.88 16.72 -4.29
C LYS A 91 -2.76 17.09 -5.77
N ASP A 92 -1.59 17.54 -6.19
CA ASP A 92 -1.39 18.08 -7.54
C ASP A 92 -0.93 17.03 -8.54
N CYS A 93 -0.05 16.11 -8.12
CA CYS A 93 0.53 15.11 -9.04
C CYS A 93 0.34 13.66 -8.58
N ASP A 94 -0.39 13.44 -7.51
CA ASP A 94 -0.64 12.11 -6.92
C ASP A 94 0.60 11.35 -6.43
N PHE A 95 1.72 12.05 -6.30
CA PHE A 95 2.94 11.48 -5.71
C PHE A 95 2.67 11.06 -4.26
N VAL A 96 3.11 9.87 -3.89
CA VAL A 96 2.85 9.30 -2.57
C VAL A 96 4.16 8.88 -1.92
N ILE A 97 4.31 9.24 -0.65
CA ILE A 97 5.41 8.78 0.21
C ILE A 97 4.78 7.94 1.32
N GLU A 98 5.21 6.69 1.43
CA GLU A 98 4.83 5.84 2.55
C GLU A 98 5.73 6.17 3.74
N LEU A 99 5.12 6.49 4.88
CA LEU A 99 5.85 6.83 6.10
C LEU A 99 6.12 5.58 6.93
N GLU A 100 7.25 5.56 7.60
CA GLU A 100 7.59 4.47 8.48
C GLU A 100 6.77 4.52 9.77
N LYS A 101 6.46 3.35 10.30
CA LYS A 101 5.69 3.18 11.52
C LYS A 101 6.23 3.98 12.69
N ASN A 102 7.54 4.03 12.84
CA ASN A 102 8.20 4.67 13.97
C ASN A 102 7.98 6.18 14.04
N ASN A 103 7.57 6.82 12.95
CA ASN A 103 7.33 8.26 12.92
C ASN A 103 6.21 8.70 13.88
N PHE A 104 5.24 7.84 14.13
CA PHE A 104 4.02 8.22 14.85
C PHE A 104 3.67 7.36 16.04
N SER A 105 4.37 6.24 16.29
CA SER A 105 3.98 5.28 17.32
C SER A 105 3.91 5.90 18.72
N SER A 106 4.88 6.73 19.09
CA SER A 106 4.90 7.39 20.39
C SER A 106 3.78 8.43 20.52
N TYR A 107 3.48 9.15 19.46
CA TYR A 107 2.41 10.14 19.46
C TYR A 107 1.04 9.48 19.65
N PHE A 108 0.76 8.41 18.93
CA PHE A 108 -0.52 7.71 19.05
C PHE A 108 -0.68 7.01 20.39
N SER A 109 0.40 6.48 20.95
CA SER A 109 0.40 5.91 22.29
C SER A 109 0.05 6.95 23.35
N LYS A 110 0.64 8.13 23.24
CA LYS A 110 0.39 9.27 24.12
C LYS A 110 -1.06 9.73 24.03
N LEU A 111 -1.56 9.84 22.82
CA LEU A 111 -2.95 10.22 22.56
C LEU A 111 -3.92 9.21 23.16
N GLY A 112 -3.64 7.94 23.04
CA GLY A 112 -4.46 6.89 23.64
C GLY A 112 -4.52 7.01 25.16
N LYS A 113 -3.40 7.29 25.80
CA LYS A 113 -3.33 7.48 27.26
C LYS A 113 -4.18 8.67 27.72
N GLU A 114 -4.14 9.74 26.95
CA GLU A 114 -4.91 10.95 27.26
C GLU A 114 -6.41 10.68 27.34
N PHE A 115 -6.91 9.78 26.48
CA PHE A 115 -8.33 9.46 26.39
C PHE A 115 -8.71 8.11 26.98
N ASN A 116 -7.81 7.46 27.70
CA ASN A 116 -8.02 6.12 28.24
C ASN A 116 -8.42 5.12 27.14
N PHE A 117 -7.76 5.24 26.01
CA PHE A 117 -8.03 4.48 24.80
C PHE A 117 -6.80 3.65 24.43
N LYS A 118 -6.99 2.40 24.06
CA LYS A 118 -5.90 1.53 23.65
C LYS A 118 -5.89 1.41 22.11
N PRO A 119 -5.08 2.20 21.41
CA PRO A 119 -5.02 2.13 19.94
C PRO A 119 -4.47 0.78 19.48
N SER A 120 -5.08 0.20 18.46
CA SER A 120 -4.57 -1.03 17.85
C SER A 120 -3.91 -0.76 16.49
N ASP A 121 -4.59 -0.02 15.63
CA ASP A 121 -4.10 0.28 14.28
C ASP A 121 -4.65 1.63 13.83
N HIS A 122 -4.10 2.15 12.74
CA HIS A 122 -4.52 3.44 12.19
C HIS A 122 -4.32 3.50 10.68
N ASN A 123 -5.03 4.43 10.05
CA ASN A 123 -4.79 4.81 8.68
C ASN A 123 -4.62 6.33 8.66
N LEU A 124 -3.46 6.79 8.25
CA LEU A 124 -3.15 8.22 8.21
C LEU A 124 -2.82 8.63 6.79
N GLU A 125 -3.50 9.63 6.28
CA GLU A 125 -3.23 10.22 4.99
C GLU A 125 -3.10 11.73 5.16
N ILE A 126 -1.93 12.26 4.83
CA ILE A 126 -1.65 13.70 4.94
C ILE A 126 -1.56 14.26 3.53
N TYR A 127 -2.38 15.26 3.25
CA TYR A 127 -2.51 15.86 1.92
C TYR A 127 -1.76 17.18 1.85
N GLY A 128 -1.08 17.43 0.74
CA GLY A 128 -0.36 18.67 0.55
C GLY A 128 0.23 18.75 -0.85
N SER A 129 1.28 19.52 -1.03
CA SER A 129 2.00 19.65 -2.29
C SER A 129 3.42 19.12 -2.13
N CYS A 130 3.85 18.25 -3.05
CA CYS A 130 5.21 17.72 -3.01
C CYS A 130 6.23 18.79 -3.40
N ASN A 131 7.52 18.48 -3.23
CA ASN A 131 8.59 19.41 -3.52
C ASN A 131 8.55 19.97 -4.95
N SER A 132 8.19 19.13 -5.92
CA SER A 132 8.09 19.55 -7.33
C SER A 132 6.89 20.45 -7.59
N CYS A 133 5.81 20.34 -6.81
CA CYS A 133 4.56 21.06 -7.03
C CYS A 133 4.44 22.33 -6.20
N ASN A 134 5.18 22.48 -5.09
CA ASN A 134 5.07 23.65 -4.23
C ASN A 134 6.09 24.74 -4.53
N ASN A 135 6.90 24.56 -5.54
CA ASN A 135 7.88 25.57 -5.97
C ASN A 135 7.27 26.63 -6.85
#